data_58356c3777eb251b3a942f9038620145
#
_entry.id   58356c3777eb251b3a942f9038620145
#
_cell.length_a   1.000
_cell.length_b   1.000
_cell.length_c   1.000
_cell.angle_alpha   90.00
_cell.angle_beta   90.00
_cell.angle_gamma   90.00
#
_symmetry.space_group_name_H-M   'P 1'
#
loop_
_entity.id
_entity.type
_entity.pdbx_description
1 polymer ?
#
loop_
_entity_poly.entity_id
_entity_poly.type
_entity_poly.pdbx_seq_one_letter_code
_entity_poly.pdbx_strand_id
1 'polypeptide(L)'
;MNAITENILREAADAFAFDRTTGEISRYGEGHINDTFVVWASDKCKRYIMQRINTDTFKNPKELMENVCNVTSFLRKVILENGGDPERETLNVIPTKDGKPFYTDSDGGTWRAYSFVEDTVCLQKVENENDFYTVAETFGTFQNQLAAFPAATLHETIVKFHDTPTRYQNFEKAVAEDAMGRAKDVADEIAFVRSREADCHVLVDMLSKNEIPLRVTHNDTKLNNVLIDKTSKKGVCVIDLDTVMPGLAAYDFGDSIRFGANDCAEDEPDQNKVHFDLHLFEVFAKGFLSTAGATMSEQEKSSLVWGAKLMTLECGMRFLTDYLEGDHYFRISRPAQNLDRARTQFTLVTGMEAAFADMMRIIQKY
;
A
#
# COMPACT_ATOMS: atom_id res chain seq x y z
N MET A 1 -5.60 -18.66 11.08
CA MET A 1 -7.05 -18.64 10.72
C MET A 1 -7.56 -20.05 10.48
N ASN A 2 -8.80 -20.37 10.91
CA ASN A 2 -9.44 -21.67 10.62
C ASN A 2 -9.69 -21.82 9.11
N ALA A 3 -9.70 -23.05 8.61
CA ALA A 3 -10.01 -23.35 7.22
C ALA A 3 -11.44 -22.87 6.89
N ILE A 4 -11.58 -22.09 5.81
CA ILE A 4 -12.88 -21.57 5.36
C ILE A 4 -13.63 -22.71 4.68
N THR A 5 -14.76 -23.11 5.25
CA THR A 5 -15.63 -24.12 4.68
C THR A 5 -16.64 -23.52 3.69
N GLU A 6 -17.22 -24.36 2.82
CA GLU A 6 -18.27 -23.89 1.90
C GLU A 6 -19.48 -23.32 2.65
N ASN A 7 -19.82 -23.88 3.81
CA ASN A 7 -20.92 -23.39 4.64
C ASN A 7 -20.66 -21.96 5.14
N ILE A 8 -19.45 -21.67 5.61
CA ILE A 8 -19.05 -20.32 6.04
C ILE A 8 -19.09 -19.34 4.87
N LEU A 9 -18.61 -19.74 3.68
CA LEU A 9 -18.70 -18.90 2.48
C LEU A 9 -20.13 -18.56 2.11
N ARG A 10 -21.04 -19.53 2.17
CA ARG A 10 -22.49 -19.32 1.90
C ARG A 10 -23.13 -18.45 2.97
N GLU A 11 -22.88 -18.72 4.24
CA GLU A 11 -23.34 -17.91 5.37
C GLU A 11 -22.92 -16.43 5.18
N ALA A 12 -21.65 -16.17 4.90
CA ALA A 12 -21.13 -14.83 4.68
C ALA A 12 -21.78 -14.17 3.45
N ALA A 13 -21.89 -14.89 2.32
CA ALA A 13 -22.51 -14.33 1.11
C ALA A 13 -23.99 -14.01 1.31
N ASP A 14 -24.71 -14.84 2.07
CA ASP A 14 -26.13 -14.63 2.36
C ASP A 14 -26.40 -13.45 3.31
N ALA A 15 -25.40 -13.02 4.05
CA ALA A 15 -25.51 -11.86 4.95
C ALA A 15 -25.53 -10.52 4.19
N PHE A 16 -24.87 -10.41 3.02
CA PHE A 16 -24.78 -9.17 2.28
C PHE A 16 -26.00 -8.87 1.42
N ALA A 17 -26.27 -7.57 1.24
CA ALA A 17 -27.37 -7.07 0.43
C ALA A 17 -27.00 -7.02 -1.07
N PHE A 18 -26.55 -8.16 -1.62
CA PHE A 18 -26.36 -8.26 -3.06
C PHE A 18 -27.69 -8.03 -3.80
N ASP A 19 -27.65 -7.26 -4.89
CA ASP A 19 -28.84 -6.95 -5.69
C ASP A 19 -29.31 -8.12 -6.57
N ARG A 20 -28.57 -9.24 -6.52
CA ARG A 20 -28.84 -10.50 -7.23
C ARG A 20 -28.69 -11.69 -6.31
N THR A 21 -29.41 -12.77 -6.62
CA THR A 21 -29.22 -14.06 -5.94
C THR A 21 -27.81 -14.56 -6.18
N THR A 22 -27.15 -15.02 -5.11
CA THR A 22 -25.78 -15.54 -5.18
C THR A 22 -25.72 -16.91 -5.86
N GLY A 23 -24.72 -17.08 -6.73
CA GLY A 23 -24.44 -18.31 -7.46
C GLY A 23 -23.12 -18.97 -6.98
N GLU A 24 -22.15 -19.09 -7.89
CA GLU A 24 -20.84 -19.65 -7.62
C GLU A 24 -19.98 -18.71 -6.78
N ILE A 25 -19.21 -19.26 -5.85
CA ILE A 25 -18.21 -18.55 -5.06
C ILE A 25 -16.87 -19.26 -5.26
N SER A 26 -15.85 -18.53 -5.70
CA SER A 26 -14.51 -19.08 -5.91
C SER A 26 -13.42 -18.13 -5.42
N ARG A 27 -12.24 -18.68 -5.07
CA ARG A 27 -11.09 -17.85 -4.70
C ARG A 27 -10.71 -16.92 -5.83
N TYR A 28 -10.30 -15.70 -5.49
CA TYR A 28 -9.96 -14.67 -6.47
C TYR A 28 -8.71 -13.88 -6.06
N GLY A 29 -7.85 -13.60 -7.06
CA GLY A 29 -6.64 -12.82 -6.86
C GLY A 29 -5.51 -13.56 -6.12
N GLU A 30 -4.38 -12.87 -6.00
CA GLU A 30 -3.15 -13.40 -5.37
C GLU A 30 -2.82 -12.67 -4.06
N GLY A 31 -3.81 -12.00 -3.45
CA GLY A 31 -3.63 -11.28 -2.20
C GLY A 31 -3.17 -12.20 -1.06
N HIS A 32 -2.18 -11.75 -0.27
CA HIS A 32 -1.55 -12.58 0.74
C HIS A 32 -2.06 -12.33 2.18
N ILE A 33 -2.78 -11.23 2.39
CA ILE A 33 -3.25 -10.82 3.74
C ILE A 33 -4.67 -11.32 3.97
N ASN A 34 -5.62 -10.88 3.15
CA ASN A 34 -7.02 -11.27 3.25
C ASN A 34 -7.35 -12.47 2.37
N ASP A 35 -8.29 -13.32 2.80
CA ASP A 35 -8.87 -14.32 1.91
C ASP A 35 -9.92 -13.65 1.00
N THR A 36 -9.64 -13.61 -0.30
CA THR A 36 -10.48 -12.95 -1.29
C THR A 36 -11.23 -13.95 -2.17
N PHE A 37 -12.51 -13.68 -2.40
CA PHE A 37 -13.41 -14.50 -3.21
C PHE A 37 -14.17 -13.63 -4.20
N VAL A 38 -14.43 -14.17 -5.39
CA VAL A 38 -15.43 -13.65 -6.30
C VAL A 38 -16.74 -14.38 -6.07
N VAL A 39 -17.81 -13.63 -5.94
CA VAL A 39 -19.17 -14.13 -5.82
C VAL A 39 -19.91 -13.79 -7.11
N TRP A 40 -20.33 -14.80 -7.86
CA TRP A 40 -21.14 -14.64 -9.07
C TRP A 40 -22.62 -14.54 -8.71
N ALA A 41 -23.33 -13.65 -9.39
CA ALA A 41 -24.78 -13.75 -9.44
C ALA A 41 -25.21 -15.06 -10.12
N SER A 42 -26.35 -15.65 -9.71
CA SER A 42 -26.83 -16.92 -10.25
C SER A 42 -27.12 -16.86 -11.76
N ASP A 43 -27.47 -15.68 -12.28
CA ASP A 43 -27.65 -15.41 -13.70
C ASP A 43 -26.35 -15.11 -14.46
N LYS A 44 -25.20 -15.09 -13.75
CA LYS A 44 -23.87 -14.77 -14.25
C LYS A 44 -23.71 -13.37 -14.89
N CYS A 45 -24.66 -12.47 -14.65
CA CYS A 45 -24.62 -11.12 -15.22
C CYS A 45 -23.83 -10.12 -14.37
N LYS A 46 -23.54 -10.43 -13.11
CA LYS A 46 -22.84 -9.55 -12.17
C LYS A 46 -21.92 -10.34 -11.24
N ARG A 47 -20.86 -9.68 -10.79
CA ARG A 47 -19.91 -10.21 -9.83
C ARG A 47 -19.73 -9.27 -8.66
N TYR A 48 -19.30 -9.84 -7.54
CA TYR A 48 -18.93 -9.11 -6.33
C TYR A 48 -17.62 -9.65 -5.80
N ILE A 49 -16.88 -8.83 -5.08
CA ILE A 49 -15.74 -9.25 -4.29
C ILE A 49 -16.20 -9.42 -2.85
N MET A 50 -15.87 -10.54 -2.24
CA MET A 50 -16.10 -10.81 -0.83
C MET A 50 -14.75 -11.18 -0.18
N GLN A 51 -14.43 -10.55 0.95
CA GLN A 51 -13.15 -10.74 1.61
C GLN A 51 -13.33 -11.06 3.09
N ARG A 52 -12.59 -12.07 3.57
CA ARG A 52 -12.40 -12.30 5.00
C ARG A 52 -11.20 -11.49 5.46
N ILE A 53 -11.46 -10.52 6.33
CA ILE A 53 -10.43 -9.62 6.87
C ILE A 53 -9.50 -10.42 7.80
N ASN A 54 -8.20 -10.23 7.62
CA ASN A 54 -7.18 -10.82 8.49
C ASN A 54 -7.09 -10.04 9.81
N THR A 55 -7.75 -10.56 10.85
CA THR A 55 -7.76 -9.95 12.19
C THR A 55 -6.46 -10.19 12.98
N ASP A 56 -5.53 -10.99 12.48
CA ASP A 56 -4.18 -11.09 13.04
C ASP A 56 -3.36 -9.85 12.67
N THR A 57 -3.57 -9.29 11.48
CA THR A 57 -2.95 -8.05 11.02
C THR A 57 -3.76 -6.83 11.46
N PHE A 58 -5.06 -6.82 11.14
CA PHE A 58 -5.97 -5.71 11.44
C PHE A 58 -6.79 -6.00 12.69
N LYS A 59 -6.27 -5.62 13.85
CA LYS A 59 -6.83 -5.97 15.16
C LYS A 59 -8.23 -5.41 15.41
N ASN A 60 -8.60 -4.32 14.73
CA ASN A 60 -9.90 -3.68 14.88
C ASN A 60 -10.60 -3.53 13.50
N PRO A 61 -11.27 -4.59 13.02
CA PRO A 61 -11.95 -4.54 11.73
C PRO A 61 -13.07 -3.49 11.66
N LYS A 62 -13.64 -3.08 12.80
CA LYS A 62 -14.63 -2.00 12.86
C LYS A 62 -14.01 -0.67 12.45
N GLU A 63 -12.89 -0.28 13.07
CA GLU A 63 -12.17 0.96 12.74
C GLU A 63 -11.65 0.94 11.29
N LEU A 64 -11.15 -0.20 10.83
CA LEU A 64 -10.77 -0.39 9.43
C LEU A 64 -11.93 -0.09 8.49
N MET A 65 -13.10 -0.70 8.73
CA MET A 65 -14.27 -0.48 7.87
C MET A 65 -14.86 0.92 8.01
N GLU A 66 -14.74 1.58 9.16
CA GLU A 66 -15.07 3.00 9.31
C GLU A 66 -14.19 3.87 8.40
N ASN A 67 -12.87 3.64 8.36
CA ASN A 67 -11.97 4.33 7.42
C ASN A 67 -12.38 4.09 5.96
N VAL A 68 -12.53 2.83 5.58
CA VAL A 68 -12.91 2.46 4.20
C VAL A 68 -14.22 3.12 3.78
N CYS A 69 -15.26 3.06 4.62
CA CYS A 69 -16.55 3.67 4.32
C CYS A 69 -16.49 5.19 4.22
N ASN A 70 -15.77 5.84 5.14
CA ASN A 70 -15.65 7.30 5.15
C ASN A 70 -14.89 7.80 3.91
N VAL A 71 -13.77 7.17 3.58
CA VAL A 71 -12.95 7.53 2.41
C VAL A 71 -13.71 7.26 1.11
N THR A 72 -14.30 6.08 0.93
CA THR A 72 -15.05 5.77 -0.30
C THR A 72 -16.30 6.63 -0.48
N SER A 73 -17.01 6.97 0.62
CA SER A 73 -18.16 7.87 0.56
C SER A 73 -17.75 9.28 0.15
N PHE A 74 -16.61 9.77 0.64
CA PHE A 74 -16.07 11.06 0.25
C PHE A 74 -15.63 11.06 -1.23
N LEU A 75 -14.90 10.03 -1.65
CA LEU A 75 -14.49 9.86 -3.05
C LEU A 75 -15.69 9.83 -4.00
N ARG A 76 -16.76 9.08 -3.67
CA ARG A 76 -17.99 9.04 -4.47
C ARG A 76 -18.57 10.44 -4.72
N LYS A 77 -18.58 11.27 -3.69
CA LYS A 77 -19.06 12.66 -3.80
C LYS A 77 -18.17 13.48 -4.73
N VAL A 78 -16.87 13.45 -4.52
CA VAL A 78 -15.90 14.20 -5.33
C VAL A 78 -15.90 13.74 -6.80
N ILE A 79 -15.98 12.44 -7.05
CA ILE A 79 -16.05 11.86 -8.39
C ILE A 79 -17.31 12.36 -9.11
N LEU A 80 -18.49 12.32 -8.46
CA LEU A 80 -19.74 12.83 -9.03
C LEU A 80 -19.68 14.31 -9.33
N GLU A 81 -19.13 15.13 -8.42
CA GLU A 81 -18.96 16.58 -8.61
C GLU A 81 -18.06 16.91 -9.82
N ASN A 82 -17.10 16.02 -10.13
CA ASN A 82 -16.21 16.11 -11.29
C ASN A 82 -16.76 15.44 -12.56
N GLY A 83 -18.00 14.91 -12.54
CA GLY A 83 -18.64 14.27 -13.69
C GLY A 83 -18.13 12.86 -14.01
N GLY A 84 -17.44 12.19 -13.07
CA GLY A 84 -16.98 10.82 -13.18
C GLY A 84 -18.03 9.78 -12.78
N ASP A 85 -17.64 8.51 -12.84
CA ASP A 85 -18.50 7.36 -12.51
C ASP A 85 -18.06 6.69 -11.19
N PRO A 86 -18.70 7.02 -10.06
CA PRO A 86 -18.33 6.45 -8.76
C PRO A 86 -18.59 4.94 -8.64
N GLU A 87 -19.35 4.34 -9.56
CA GLU A 87 -19.53 2.88 -9.58
C GLU A 87 -18.28 2.15 -10.11
N ARG A 88 -17.38 2.89 -10.78
CA ARG A 88 -16.13 2.36 -11.32
C ARG A 88 -14.87 2.98 -10.68
N GLU A 89 -14.93 4.27 -10.32
CA GLU A 89 -13.74 5.05 -9.97
C GLU A 89 -13.38 4.99 -8.48
N THR A 90 -14.22 4.34 -7.65
CA THR A 90 -13.89 4.00 -6.26
C THR A 90 -14.52 2.69 -5.85
N LEU A 91 -14.03 2.09 -4.74
CA LEU A 91 -14.63 0.90 -4.17
C LEU A 91 -16.05 1.18 -3.66
N ASN A 92 -16.97 0.31 -4.00
CA ASN A 92 -18.37 0.37 -3.57
C ASN A 92 -18.63 -0.72 -2.53
N VAL A 93 -18.65 -0.33 -1.26
CA VAL A 93 -18.95 -1.24 -0.14
C VAL A 93 -20.40 -1.68 -0.22
N ILE A 94 -20.63 -2.98 -0.22
CA ILE A 94 -21.97 -3.57 -0.17
C ILE A 94 -22.30 -3.84 1.30
N PRO A 95 -23.34 -3.20 1.86
CA PRO A 95 -23.74 -3.45 3.24
C PRO A 95 -24.32 -4.84 3.42
N THR A 96 -24.38 -5.29 4.65
CA THR A 96 -25.20 -6.45 5.02
C THR A 96 -26.69 -6.12 4.90
N LYS A 97 -27.57 -7.12 4.91
CA LYS A 97 -29.03 -6.96 4.86
C LYS A 97 -29.60 -6.14 6.04
N ASP A 98 -28.87 -6.07 7.16
CA ASP A 98 -29.17 -5.22 8.33
C ASP A 98 -28.43 -3.86 8.30
N GLY A 99 -27.80 -3.51 7.18
CA GLY A 99 -27.21 -2.20 6.91
C GLY A 99 -25.82 -1.96 7.49
N LYS A 100 -25.12 -3.01 7.96
CA LYS A 100 -23.73 -2.90 8.49
C LYS A 100 -22.69 -2.99 7.38
N PRO A 101 -21.51 -2.38 7.53
CA PRO A 101 -20.45 -2.43 6.51
C PRO A 101 -19.64 -3.73 6.50
N PHE A 102 -19.83 -4.61 7.48
CA PHE A 102 -19.18 -5.90 7.57
C PHE A 102 -20.08 -6.92 8.28
N TYR A 103 -19.76 -8.19 8.11
CA TYR A 103 -20.44 -9.34 8.75
C TYR A 103 -19.46 -10.14 9.59
N THR A 104 -19.92 -10.69 10.71
CA THR A 104 -19.15 -11.65 11.50
C THR A 104 -19.83 -13.01 11.40
N ASP A 105 -19.11 -14.02 10.85
CA ASP A 105 -19.61 -15.36 10.66
C ASP A 105 -19.70 -16.15 11.97
N SER A 106 -20.28 -17.35 11.91
CA SER A 106 -20.45 -18.24 13.07
C SER A 106 -19.13 -18.73 13.67
N ASP A 107 -18.01 -18.67 12.95
CA ASP A 107 -16.66 -19.00 13.43
C ASP A 107 -15.90 -17.76 13.96
N GLY A 108 -16.53 -16.57 13.96
CA GLY A 108 -15.93 -15.31 14.40
C GLY A 108 -15.09 -14.62 13.33
N GLY A 109 -15.11 -15.06 12.08
CA GLY A 109 -14.45 -14.41 10.95
C GLY A 109 -15.19 -13.13 10.52
N THR A 110 -14.46 -12.08 10.22
CA THR A 110 -15.05 -10.81 9.77
C THR A 110 -14.98 -10.69 8.25
N TRP A 111 -16.11 -10.39 7.61
CA TRP A 111 -16.29 -10.34 6.17
C TRP A 111 -16.75 -8.98 5.69
N ARG A 112 -16.30 -8.58 4.52
CA ARG A 112 -16.79 -7.40 3.79
C ARG A 112 -17.05 -7.75 2.34
N ALA A 113 -17.84 -6.93 1.66
CA ALA A 113 -18.12 -7.12 0.25
C ALA A 113 -18.07 -5.81 -0.53
N TYR A 114 -17.68 -5.90 -1.81
CA TYR A 114 -17.59 -4.80 -2.76
C TYR A 114 -18.25 -5.17 -4.08
N SER A 115 -18.76 -4.17 -4.81
CA SER A 115 -19.06 -4.35 -6.22
C SER A 115 -17.80 -4.69 -7.00
N PHE A 116 -17.89 -5.61 -7.96
CA PHE A 116 -16.77 -5.90 -8.85
C PHE A 116 -16.66 -4.81 -9.92
N VAL A 117 -15.47 -4.27 -10.14
CA VAL A 117 -15.21 -3.31 -11.22
C VAL A 117 -14.87 -4.08 -12.49
N GLU A 118 -15.82 -4.15 -13.41
CA GLU A 118 -15.71 -4.92 -14.65
C GLU A 118 -14.72 -4.29 -15.65
N ASP A 119 -14.25 -5.09 -16.60
CA ASP A 119 -13.38 -4.68 -17.70
C ASP A 119 -12.07 -4.00 -17.25
N THR A 120 -11.53 -4.44 -16.12
CA THR A 120 -10.26 -3.96 -15.57
C THR A 120 -9.24 -5.08 -15.40
N VAL A 121 -7.97 -4.69 -15.31
CA VAL A 121 -6.83 -5.55 -14.97
C VAL A 121 -5.95 -4.86 -13.93
N CYS A 122 -5.22 -5.64 -13.12
CA CYS A 122 -4.13 -5.17 -12.27
C CYS A 122 -2.79 -5.55 -12.88
N LEU A 123 -1.81 -4.66 -12.78
CA LEU A 123 -0.43 -4.95 -13.17
C LEU A 123 0.32 -5.58 -12.00
N GLN A 124 1.09 -6.64 -12.29
CA GLN A 124 1.94 -7.29 -11.28
C GLN A 124 3.37 -6.75 -11.26
N LYS A 125 3.80 -6.16 -12.37
CA LYS A 125 5.11 -5.53 -12.56
C LYS A 125 5.00 -4.40 -13.57
N VAL A 126 5.99 -3.53 -13.59
CA VAL A 126 6.16 -2.51 -14.65
C VAL A 126 6.61 -3.25 -15.92
N GLU A 127 5.78 -3.24 -16.95
CA GLU A 127 6.13 -3.81 -18.26
C GLU A 127 6.68 -2.75 -19.22
N ASN A 128 6.23 -1.51 -19.04
CA ASN A 128 6.68 -0.34 -19.81
C ASN A 128 6.44 0.94 -19.01
N GLU A 129 7.06 2.03 -19.44
CA GLU A 129 6.98 3.34 -18.78
C GLU A 129 5.55 3.89 -18.67
N ASN A 130 4.71 3.64 -19.68
CA ASN A 130 3.33 4.13 -19.68
C ASN A 130 2.48 3.48 -18.59
N ASP A 131 2.73 2.21 -18.28
CA ASP A 131 2.06 1.51 -17.17
C ASP A 131 2.42 2.18 -15.84
N PHE A 132 3.70 2.50 -15.63
CA PHE A 132 4.15 3.13 -14.41
C PHE A 132 3.65 4.58 -14.29
N TYR A 133 3.62 5.32 -15.41
CA TYR A 133 2.99 6.63 -15.47
C TYR A 133 1.50 6.57 -15.12
N THR A 134 0.76 5.61 -15.68
CA THR A 134 -0.68 5.45 -15.43
C THR A 134 -0.96 5.15 -13.96
N VAL A 135 -0.17 4.29 -13.33
CA VAL A 135 -0.29 4.00 -11.90
C VAL A 135 0.00 5.25 -11.07
N ALA A 136 1.05 6.00 -11.42
CA ALA A 136 1.41 7.25 -10.76
C ALA A 136 0.30 8.31 -10.86
N GLU A 137 -0.25 8.53 -12.05
CA GLU A 137 -1.36 9.44 -12.30
C GLU A 137 -2.59 9.04 -11.47
N THR A 138 -2.85 7.74 -11.33
CA THR A 138 -4.00 7.24 -10.57
C THR A 138 -3.84 7.46 -9.07
N PHE A 139 -2.66 7.17 -8.49
CA PHE A 139 -2.40 7.48 -7.09
C PHE A 139 -2.34 9.00 -6.83
N GLY A 140 -1.81 9.77 -7.77
CA GLY A 140 -1.87 11.23 -7.70
C GLY A 140 -3.30 11.75 -7.73
N THR A 141 -4.18 11.17 -8.55
CA THR A 141 -5.61 11.49 -8.59
C THR A 141 -6.28 11.16 -7.26
N PHE A 142 -6.00 9.99 -6.69
CA PHE A 142 -6.49 9.59 -5.38
C PHE A 142 -6.09 10.58 -4.28
N GLN A 143 -4.81 11.00 -4.24
CA GLN A 143 -4.32 12.01 -3.30
C GLN A 143 -5.00 13.37 -3.51
N ASN A 144 -5.20 13.81 -4.75
CA ASN A 144 -5.85 15.06 -5.08
C ASN A 144 -7.34 15.06 -4.68
N GLN A 145 -8.06 13.99 -5.00
CA GLN A 145 -9.47 13.83 -4.64
C GLN A 145 -9.70 13.84 -3.13
N LEU A 146 -8.74 13.36 -2.35
CA LEU A 146 -8.78 13.32 -0.88
C LEU A 146 -8.13 14.53 -0.21
N ALA A 147 -7.63 15.51 -0.96
CA ALA A 147 -6.90 16.65 -0.40
C ALA A 147 -7.73 17.46 0.63
N ALA A 148 -9.05 17.53 0.47
CA ALA A 148 -9.96 18.20 1.41
C ALA A 148 -10.56 17.28 2.47
N PHE A 149 -10.21 15.98 2.49
CA PHE A 149 -10.68 15.05 3.51
C PHE A 149 -9.97 15.34 4.84
N PRO A 150 -10.69 15.40 5.98
CA PRO A 150 -10.07 15.65 7.30
C PRO A 150 -9.32 14.41 7.78
N ALA A 151 -8.10 14.18 7.30
CA ALA A 151 -7.29 12.97 7.52
C ALA A 151 -7.18 12.56 9.01
N ALA A 152 -7.10 13.55 9.93
CA ALA A 152 -7.02 13.30 11.37
C ALA A 152 -8.26 12.59 11.96
N THR A 153 -9.35 12.43 11.20
CA THR A 153 -10.55 11.69 11.63
C THR A 153 -10.46 10.19 11.36
N LEU A 154 -9.47 9.76 10.61
CA LEU A 154 -9.24 8.35 10.36
C LEU A 154 -8.52 7.67 11.53
N HIS A 155 -8.77 6.39 11.71
CA HIS A 155 -8.08 5.54 12.67
C HIS A 155 -6.74 5.06 12.13
N GLU A 156 -5.74 4.93 12.99
CA GLU A 156 -4.52 4.20 12.65
C GLU A 156 -4.80 2.68 12.73
N THR A 157 -5.10 2.06 11.60
CA THR A 157 -5.39 0.60 11.53
C THR A 157 -4.16 -0.25 11.85
N ILE A 158 -2.97 0.28 11.60
CA ILE A 158 -1.68 -0.23 12.06
C ILE A 158 -0.95 0.93 12.73
N VAL A 159 -0.87 0.89 14.06
CA VAL A 159 -0.29 1.97 14.86
C VAL A 159 1.17 2.20 14.45
N LYS A 160 1.52 3.47 14.20
CA LYS A 160 2.86 3.91 13.81
C LYS A 160 3.42 3.16 12.59
N PHE A 161 2.58 2.95 11.57
CA PHE A 161 2.94 2.11 10.42
C PHE A 161 4.20 2.63 9.70
N HIS A 162 4.25 3.92 9.37
CA HIS A 162 5.40 4.61 8.76
C HIS A 162 6.07 5.63 9.70
N ASP A 163 6.07 5.37 10.99
CA ASP A 163 6.88 6.10 11.96
C ASP A 163 8.32 5.55 11.91
N THR A 164 9.12 6.04 10.97
CA THR A 164 10.47 5.54 10.73
C THR A 164 11.38 5.60 11.95
N PRO A 165 11.31 6.64 12.86
CA PRO A 165 12.03 6.61 14.13
C PRO A 165 11.65 5.43 15.03
N THR A 166 10.36 5.10 15.13
CA THR A 166 9.92 3.92 15.89
C THR A 166 10.42 2.61 15.25
N ARG A 167 10.45 2.53 13.91
CA ARG A 167 11.03 1.38 13.21
C ARG A 167 12.52 1.23 13.52
N TYR A 168 13.26 2.35 13.55
CA TYR A 168 14.67 2.36 13.96
C TYR A 168 14.87 1.86 15.40
N GLN A 169 14.03 2.31 16.34
CA GLN A 169 14.08 1.83 17.74
C GLN A 169 13.82 0.32 17.84
N ASN A 170 12.83 -0.20 17.07
CA ASN A 170 12.56 -1.64 17.02
C ASN A 170 13.74 -2.42 16.43
N PHE A 171 14.38 -1.88 15.40
CA PHE A 171 15.59 -2.45 14.81
C PHE A 171 16.74 -2.50 15.84
N GLU A 172 17.05 -1.40 16.54
CA GLU A 172 18.10 -1.38 17.57
C GLU A 172 17.81 -2.37 18.70
N LYS A 173 16.55 -2.52 19.08
CA LYS A 173 16.14 -3.53 20.05
C LYS A 173 16.44 -4.95 19.54
N ALA A 174 16.07 -5.27 18.30
CA ALA A 174 16.34 -6.58 17.72
C ALA A 174 17.83 -6.88 17.60
N VAL A 175 18.65 -5.87 17.26
CA VAL A 175 20.11 -5.98 17.25
C VAL A 175 20.67 -6.27 18.65
N ALA A 176 20.16 -5.58 19.68
CA ALA A 176 20.62 -5.74 21.06
C ALA A 176 20.20 -7.10 21.66
N GLU A 177 19.03 -7.58 21.34
CA GLU A 177 18.51 -8.88 21.79
C GLU A 177 19.18 -10.05 21.07
N ASP A 178 19.53 -9.87 19.79
CA ASP A 178 20.18 -10.89 18.92
C ASP A 178 19.60 -12.30 19.13
N ALA A 179 18.28 -12.40 19.14
CA ALA A 179 17.55 -13.60 19.54
C ALA A 179 17.98 -14.87 18.79
N MET A 180 18.47 -14.71 17.56
CA MET A 180 18.94 -15.82 16.71
C MET A 180 20.46 -15.92 16.62
N GLY A 181 21.22 -15.04 17.29
CA GLY A 181 22.69 -15.00 17.23
C GLY A 181 23.24 -14.61 15.84
N ARG A 182 22.45 -13.86 15.05
CA ARG A 182 22.73 -13.50 13.65
C ARG A 182 23.39 -12.10 13.50
N ALA A 183 23.39 -11.26 14.54
CA ALA A 183 23.83 -9.86 14.44
C ALA A 183 25.30 -9.73 13.98
N LYS A 184 26.17 -10.65 14.40
CA LYS A 184 27.59 -10.68 13.98
C LYS A 184 27.75 -10.93 12.47
N ASP A 185 26.83 -11.63 11.84
CA ASP A 185 26.91 -12.03 10.43
C ASP A 185 26.35 -10.95 9.48
N VAL A 186 25.75 -9.89 10.04
CA VAL A 186 25.13 -8.76 9.33
C VAL A 186 25.62 -7.40 9.87
N ALA A 187 26.88 -7.35 10.31
CA ALA A 187 27.47 -6.14 10.91
C ALA A 187 27.50 -4.96 9.94
N ASP A 188 27.69 -5.20 8.64
CA ASP A 188 27.71 -4.17 7.61
C ASP A 188 26.31 -3.59 7.37
N GLU A 189 25.27 -4.43 7.34
CA GLU A 189 23.89 -4.00 7.21
C GLU A 189 23.43 -3.21 8.46
N ILE A 190 23.86 -3.62 9.66
CA ILE A 190 23.60 -2.88 10.89
C ILE A 190 24.27 -1.50 10.83
N ALA A 191 25.52 -1.42 10.41
CA ALA A 191 26.24 -0.16 10.27
C ALA A 191 25.59 0.74 9.21
N PHE A 192 25.09 0.16 8.11
CA PHE A 192 24.37 0.88 7.07
C PHE A 192 23.13 1.60 7.63
N VAL A 193 22.30 0.90 8.39
CA VAL A 193 21.10 1.48 9.01
C VAL A 193 21.50 2.56 10.03
N ARG A 194 22.44 2.27 10.93
CA ARG A 194 22.89 3.20 11.98
C ARG A 194 23.44 4.52 11.44
N SER A 195 24.16 4.47 10.31
CA SER A 195 24.66 5.69 9.67
C SER A 195 23.56 6.61 9.13
N ARG A 196 22.32 6.15 9.08
CA ARG A 196 21.12 6.87 8.56
C ARG A 196 20.08 7.16 9.62
N GLU A 197 20.42 7.04 10.90
CA GLU A 197 19.52 7.34 12.02
C GLU A 197 18.90 8.75 11.91
N ALA A 198 19.74 9.76 11.61
CA ALA A 198 19.28 11.13 11.47
C ALA A 198 18.23 11.31 10.35
N ASP A 199 18.37 10.56 9.26
CA ASP A 199 17.42 10.60 8.14
C ASP A 199 16.03 10.09 8.54
N CYS A 200 15.97 9.10 9.45
CA CYS A 200 14.72 8.52 9.92
C CYS A 200 13.76 9.57 10.53
N HIS A 201 14.28 10.70 10.98
CA HIS A 201 13.50 11.77 11.62
C HIS A 201 12.96 12.81 10.65
N VAL A 202 13.47 12.89 9.41
CA VAL A 202 13.21 14.03 8.50
C VAL A 202 11.71 14.25 8.26
N LEU A 203 10.96 13.25 7.85
CA LEU A 203 9.54 13.42 7.52
C LEU A 203 8.67 13.66 8.76
N VAL A 204 8.94 12.97 9.87
CA VAL A 204 8.18 13.17 11.11
C VAL A 204 8.47 14.55 11.73
N ASP A 205 9.68 15.05 11.58
CA ASP A 205 10.07 16.40 12.01
C ASP A 205 9.39 17.47 11.14
N MET A 206 9.34 17.30 9.82
CA MET A 206 8.61 18.21 8.93
C MET A 206 7.13 18.29 9.29
N LEU A 207 6.49 17.14 9.59
CA LEU A 207 5.10 17.10 10.06
C LEU A 207 4.95 17.82 11.41
N SER A 208 5.81 17.54 12.37
CA SER A 208 5.75 18.13 13.72
C SER A 208 5.92 19.66 13.72
N LYS A 209 6.70 20.17 12.75
CA LYS A 209 6.90 21.60 12.53
C LYS A 209 5.83 22.26 11.65
N ASN A 210 4.81 21.49 11.22
CA ASN A 210 3.77 21.93 10.28
C ASN A 210 4.35 22.44 8.93
N GLU A 211 5.49 21.92 8.48
CA GLU A 211 6.07 22.23 7.17
C GLU A 211 5.33 21.47 6.06
N ILE A 212 4.80 20.29 6.37
CA ILE A 212 3.96 19.47 5.49
C ILE A 212 2.68 19.05 6.22
N PRO A 213 1.54 18.95 5.54
CA PRO A 213 0.27 18.58 6.16
C PRO A 213 0.12 17.08 6.33
N LEU A 214 -0.75 16.69 7.26
CA LEU A 214 -1.29 15.35 7.35
C LEU A 214 -2.32 15.14 6.23
N ARG A 215 -2.21 14.03 5.50
CA ARG A 215 -3.13 13.64 4.43
C ARG A 215 -3.73 12.26 4.68
N VAL A 216 -4.72 11.91 3.88
CA VAL A 216 -5.12 10.51 3.74
C VAL A 216 -4.09 9.81 2.88
N THR A 217 -3.52 8.71 3.36
CA THR A 217 -2.53 7.92 2.64
C THR A 217 -3.03 6.49 2.45
N HIS A 218 -2.66 5.89 1.34
CA HIS A 218 -2.95 4.49 1.04
C HIS A 218 -2.02 3.55 1.79
N ASN A 219 -0.73 3.91 1.87
CA ASN A 219 0.36 3.20 2.58
C ASN A 219 0.73 1.79 2.04
N ASP A 220 0.18 1.39 0.90
CA ASP A 220 0.57 0.17 0.16
C ASP A 220 0.35 0.42 -1.34
N THR A 221 1.12 1.36 -1.91
CA THR A 221 0.92 1.89 -3.27
C THR A 221 1.61 1.04 -4.34
N LYS A 222 1.37 -0.26 -4.29
CA LYS A 222 1.85 -1.21 -5.30
C LYS A 222 1.05 -1.11 -6.59
N LEU A 223 1.66 -1.50 -7.70
CA LEU A 223 1.03 -1.48 -9.02
C LEU A 223 -0.28 -2.27 -9.07
N ASN A 224 -0.34 -3.40 -8.38
CA ASN A 224 -1.51 -4.28 -8.35
C ASN A 224 -2.68 -3.74 -7.51
N ASN A 225 -2.49 -2.60 -6.83
CA ASN A 225 -3.55 -1.89 -6.12
C ASN A 225 -4.22 -0.79 -6.98
N VAL A 226 -3.93 -0.78 -8.29
CA VAL A 226 -4.62 0.05 -9.28
C VAL A 226 -5.34 -0.83 -10.30
N LEU A 227 -6.64 -0.60 -10.48
CA LEU A 227 -7.40 -1.18 -11.57
C LEU A 227 -7.25 -0.32 -12.82
N ILE A 228 -6.81 -0.93 -13.91
CA ILE A 228 -6.62 -0.29 -15.22
C ILE A 228 -7.69 -0.80 -16.19
N ASP A 229 -8.37 0.11 -16.88
CA ASP A 229 -9.37 -0.23 -17.89
C ASP A 229 -8.72 -0.95 -19.07
N LYS A 230 -9.29 -2.09 -19.47
CA LYS A 230 -8.74 -2.94 -20.54
C LYS A 230 -8.69 -2.26 -21.90
N THR A 231 -9.61 -1.33 -22.16
CA THR A 231 -9.76 -0.68 -23.47
C THR A 231 -8.98 0.62 -23.52
N SER A 232 -9.22 1.54 -22.60
CA SER A 232 -8.60 2.87 -22.60
C SER A 232 -7.18 2.87 -22.04
N LYS A 233 -6.76 1.82 -21.32
CA LYS A 233 -5.49 1.69 -20.62
C LYS A 233 -5.25 2.76 -19.55
N LYS A 234 -6.32 3.43 -19.10
CA LYS A 234 -6.26 4.41 -18.02
C LYS A 234 -6.50 3.75 -16.68
N GLY A 235 -5.92 4.32 -15.63
CA GLY A 235 -6.26 3.97 -14.26
C GLY A 235 -7.73 4.32 -13.95
N VAL A 236 -8.41 3.46 -13.24
CA VAL A 236 -9.84 3.60 -12.93
C VAL A 236 -10.07 3.71 -11.44
N CYS A 237 -9.54 2.78 -10.65
CA CYS A 237 -9.86 2.67 -9.24
C CYS A 237 -8.63 2.23 -8.44
N VAL A 238 -8.40 2.88 -7.32
CA VAL A 238 -7.45 2.43 -6.29
C VAL A 238 -8.18 1.44 -5.39
N ILE A 239 -7.58 0.28 -5.17
CA ILE A 239 -8.15 -0.82 -4.37
C ILE A 239 -7.26 -1.17 -3.18
N ASP A 240 -7.70 -2.09 -2.33
CA ASP A 240 -6.99 -2.55 -1.12
C ASP A 240 -6.75 -1.41 -0.10
N LEU A 241 -7.87 -0.79 0.33
CA LEU A 241 -7.86 0.37 1.24
C LEU A 241 -7.66 0.01 2.72
N ASP A 242 -7.11 -1.16 3.05
CA ASP A 242 -6.95 -1.64 4.42
C ASP A 242 -5.97 -0.83 5.25
N THR A 243 -4.98 -0.28 4.58
CA THR A 243 -3.94 0.56 5.16
C THR A 243 -4.20 2.04 5.02
N VAL A 244 -5.43 2.42 4.59
CA VAL A 244 -5.79 3.84 4.50
C VAL A 244 -5.87 4.45 5.90
N MET A 245 -4.95 5.39 6.16
CA MET A 245 -4.72 6.02 7.46
C MET A 245 -4.30 7.47 7.28
N PRO A 246 -4.24 8.25 8.38
CA PRO A 246 -3.53 9.53 8.35
C PRO A 246 -2.03 9.30 8.09
N GLY A 247 -1.45 10.06 7.17
CA GLY A 247 -0.03 9.95 6.84
C GLY A 247 0.47 11.13 6.01
N LEU A 248 1.55 10.92 5.29
CA LEU A 248 2.18 11.92 4.42
C LEU A 248 2.12 11.45 2.96
N ALA A 249 1.83 12.34 2.03
CA ALA A 249 1.87 11.99 0.59
C ALA A 249 3.21 11.38 0.17
N ALA A 250 4.29 11.75 0.88
CA ALA A 250 5.62 11.19 0.70
C ALA A 250 5.68 9.68 0.95
N TYR A 251 4.82 9.12 1.81
CA TYR A 251 4.78 7.67 2.04
C TYR A 251 4.24 6.93 0.83
N ASP A 252 3.11 7.37 0.27
CA ASP A 252 2.51 6.77 -0.92
C ASP A 252 3.44 6.87 -2.13
N PHE A 253 3.99 8.08 -2.37
CA PHE A 253 4.96 8.27 -3.43
C PHE A 253 6.19 7.35 -3.26
N GLY A 254 6.72 7.31 -2.04
CA GLY A 254 7.94 6.57 -1.71
C GLY A 254 7.76 5.06 -1.83
N ASP A 255 6.63 4.51 -1.40
CA ASP A 255 6.38 3.06 -1.51
C ASP A 255 6.25 2.63 -2.98
N SER A 256 5.60 3.44 -3.83
CA SER A 256 5.56 3.19 -5.27
C SER A 256 6.94 3.22 -5.93
N ILE A 257 7.80 4.19 -5.56
CA ILE A 257 9.17 4.28 -6.08
C ILE A 257 9.99 3.07 -5.62
N ARG A 258 9.91 2.71 -4.35
CA ARG A 258 10.58 1.52 -3.80
C ARG A 258 10.25 0.26 -4.59
N PHE A 259 8.97 0.10 -4.94
CA PHE A 259 8.48 -1.08 -5.64
C PHE A 259 8.79 -1.05 -7.13
N GLY A 260 8.66 0.10 -7.81
CA GLY A 260 8.60 0.18 -9.27
C GLY A 260 9.79 0.84 -9.96
N ALA A 261 10.64 1.61 -9.25
CA ALA A 261 11.79 2.29 -9.86
C ALA A 261 13.07 1.43 -9.81
N ASN A 262 12.92 0.15 -10.11
CA ASN A 262 14.00 -0.84 -10.23
C ASN A 262 13.54 -1.98 -11.15
N ASP A 263 14.49 -2.80 -11.59
CA ASP A 263 14.26 -3.91 -12.53
C ASP A 263 14.49 -5.30 -11.92
N CYS A 264 14.75 -5.37 -10.62
CA CYS A 264 15.07 -6.62 -9.93
C CYS A 264 13.92 -7.14 -9.05
N ALA A 265 14.03 -8.41 -8.66
CA ALA A 265 13.15 -8.98 -7.64
C ALA A 265 13.47 -8.37 -6.26
N GLU A 266 12.45 -8.27 -5.39
CA GLU A 266 12.61 -7.72 -4.03
C GLU A 266 13.64 -8.50 -3.18
N ASP A 267 13.85 -9.78 -3.50
CA ASP A 267 14.77 -10.69 -2.81
C ASP A 267 15.94 -11.14 -3.72
N GLU A 268 16.41 -10.29 -4.63
CA GLU A 268 17.54 -10.56 -5.52
C GLU A 268 18.82 -10.79 -4.69
N PRO A 269 19.42 -11.99 -4.73
CA PRO A 269 20.61 -12.27 -3.93
C PRO A 269 21.90 -11.63 -4.50
N ASP A 270 21.94 -11.35 -5.80
CA ASP A 270 23.08 -10.71 -6.46
C ASP A 270 22.90 -9.19 -6.49
N GLN A 271 23.47 -8.51 -5.50
CA GLN A 271 23.34 -7.06 -5.35
C GLN A 271 23.89 -6.25 -6.52
N ASN A 272 24.75 -6.84 -7.37
CA ASN A 272 25.23 -6.17 -8.59
C ASN A 272 24.17 -6.02 -9.67
N LYS A 273 23.03 -6.71 -9.54
CA LYS A 273 21.87 -6.58 -10.43
C LYS A 273 20.84 -5.58 -9.94
N VAL A 274 21.01 -5.08 -8.71
CA VAL A 274 20.06 -4.16 -8.09
C VAL A 274 20.43 -2.73 -8.44
N HIS A 275 19.58 -2.02 -9.18
CA HIS A 275 19.83 -0.65 -9.60
C HIS A 275 18.60 0.21 -9.37
N PHE A 276 18.80 1.39 -8.78
CA PHE A 276 17.80 2.44 -8.76
C PHE A 276 17.71 3.09 -10.14
N ASP A 277 16.53 3.08 -10.73
CA ASP A 277 16.28 3.66 -12.05
C ASP A 277 15.74 5.09 -11.91
N LEU A 278 16.63 6.08 -12.15
CA LEU A 278 16.28 7.51 -12.08
C LEU A 278 15.29 7.91 -13.19
N HIS A 279 15.28 7.23 -14.33
CA HIS A 279 14.34 7.51 -15.40
C HIS A 279 12.92 7.06 -15.00
N LEU A 280 12.77 5.86 -14.43
CA LEU A 280 11.47 5.41 -13.89
C LEU A 280 11.01 6.30 -12.73
N PHE A 281 11.92 6.80 -11.89
CA PHE A 281 11.59 7.83 -10.89
C PHE A 281 10.98 9.09 -11.56
N GLU A 282 11.59 9.60 -12.64
CA GLU A 282 11.05 10.77 -13.37
C GLU A 282 9.69 10.47 -14.00
N VAL A 283 9.49 9.29 -14.58
CA VAL A 283 8.21 8.85 -15.15
C VAL A 283 7.11 8.87 -14.09
N PHE A 284 7.41 8.29 -12.93
CA PHE A 284 6.44 8.25 -11.82
C PHE A 284 6.17 9.65 -11.25
N ALA A 285 7.21 10.44 -11.01
CA ALA A 285 7.10 11.81 -10.50
C ALA A 285 6.22 12.68 -11.42
N LYS A 286 6.42 12.57 -12.73
CA LYS A 286 5.62 13.28 -13.74
C LYS A 286 4.16 12.86 -13.67
N GLY A 287 3.86 11.54 -13.62
CA GLY A 287 2.50 11.03 -13.53
C GLY A 287 1.80 11.46 -12.24
N PHE A 288 2.46 11.26 -11.10
CA PHE A 288 1.89 11.60 -9.78
C PHE A 288 1.63 13.11 -9.63
N LEU A 289 2.61 13.94 -9.98
CA LEU A 289 2.49 15.41 -9.85
C LEU A 289 1.55 16.02 -10.89
N SER A 290 1.29 15.35 -12.02
CA SER A 290 0.32 15.84 -13.01
C SER A 290 -1.09 16.01 -12.43
N THR A 291 -1.42 15.27 -11.40
CA THR A 291 -2.74 15.30 -10.74
C THR A 291 -2.67 15.76 -9.28
N ALA A 292 -1.70 15.31 -8.49
CA ALA A 292 -1.55 15.70 -7.08
C ALA A 292 -0.87 17.08 -6.92
N GLY A 293 -0.01 17.48 -7.84
CA GLY A 293 0.86 18.65 -7.71
C GLY A 293 0.12 19.96 -7.47
N ALA A 294 -1.10 20.12 -8.00
CA ALA A 294 -1.90 21.34 -7.84
C ALA A 294 -2.36 21.58 -6.38
N THR A 295 -2.43 20.55 -5.56
CA THR A 295 -2.85 20.63 -4.14
C THR A 295 -1.67 20.50 -3.18
N MET A 296 -0.45 20.39 -3.66
CA MET A 296 0.77 20.23 -2.86
C MET A 296 1.54 21.55 -2.74
N SER A 297 2.04 21.84 -1.54
CA SER A 297 3.02 22.90 -1.34
C SER A 297 4.40 22.49 -1.88
N GLU A 298 5.31 23.46 -2.08
CA GLU A 298 6.69 23.16 -2.51
C GLU A 298 7.44 22.31 -1.48
N GLN A 299 7.13 22.47 -0.18
CA GLN A 299 7.67 21.62 0.89
C GLN A 299 7.19 20.20 0.76
N GLU A 300 5.89 19.98 0.50
CA GLU A 300 5.36 18.64 0.25
C GLU A 300 5.99 18.00 -0.98
N LYS A 301 6.08 18.72 -2.10
CA LYS A 301 6.75 18.21 -3.31
C LYS A 301 8.20 17.81 -3.00
N SER A 302 8.95 18.66 -2.31
CA SER A 302 10.32 18.35 -1.91
C SER A 302 10.42 17.13 -0.99
N SER A 303 9.43 16.91 -0.13
CA SER A 303 9.36 15.75 0.77
C SER A 303 9.20 14.42 0.04
N LEU A 304 8.73 14.40 -1.21
CA LEU A 304 8.55 13.18 -2.01
C LEU A 304 9.87 12.44 -2.24
N VAL A 305 10.98 13.19 -2.42
CA VAL A 305 12.32 12.59 -2.57
C VAL A 305 12.74 11.89 -1.27
N TRP A 306 12.47 12.51 -0.13
CA TRP A 306 12.67 11.88 1.17
C TRP A 306 11.77 10.66 1.35
N GLY A 307 10.54 10.73 0.87
CA GLY A 307 9.61 9.59 0.85
C GLY A 307 10.20 8.39 0.12
N ALA A 308 10.74 8.59 -1.10
CA ALA A 308 11.38 7.52 -1.86
C ALA A 308 12.52 6.86 -1.07
N LYS A 309 13.44 7.66 -0.52
CA LYS A 309 14.56 7.16 0.28
C LYS A 309 14.10 6.46 1.56
N LEU A 310 13.19 7.09 2.32
CA LEU A 310 12.83 6.61 3.66
C LEU A 310 11.89 5.40 3.62
N MET A 311 10.96 5.30 2.68
CA MET A 311 10.13 4.09 2.55
C MET A 311 10.99 2.89 2.13
N THR A 312 12.00 3.10 1.29
CA THR A 312 12.96 2.06 0.91
C THR A 312 13.84 1.65 2.10
N LEU A 313 14.40 2.62 2.84
CA LEU A 313 15.20 2.35 4.04
C LEU A 313 14.40 1.63 5.12
N GLU A 314 13.18 2.11 5.39
CA GLU A 314 12.28 1.52 6.38
C GLU A 314 11.92 0.08 6.05
N CYS A 315 11.60 -0.20 4.79
CA CYS A 315 11.29 -1.56 4.34
C CYS A 315 12.49 -2.49 4.53
N GLY A 316 13.70 -2.06 4.11
CA GLY A 316 14.93 -2.80 4.33
C GLY A 316 15.25 -3.04 5.81
N MET A 317 15.06 -2.03 6.64
CA MET A 317 15.22 -2.11 8.09
C MET A 317 14.22 -3.10 8.71
N ARG A 318 12.96 -3.13 8.27
CA ARG A 318 11.95 -4.08 8.74
C ARG A 318 12.28 -5.52 8.33
N PHE A 319 12.79 -5.76 7.12
CA PHE A 319 13.28 -7.07 6.70
C PHE A 319 14.48 -7.54 7.53
N LEU A 320 15.42 -6.64 7.82
CA LEU A 320 16.58 -6.97 8.65
C LEU A 320 16.17 -7.25 10.11
N THR A 321 15.22 -6.48 10.64
CA THR A 321 14.66 -6.70 11.99
C THR A 321 14.04 -8.09 12.08
N ASP A 322 13.17 -8.46 11.14
CA ASP A 322 12.50 -9.77 11.12
C ASP A 322 13.52 -10.92 10.94
N TYR A 323 14.57 -10.71 10.13
CA TYR A 323 15.66 -11.67 10.01
C TYR A 323 16.38 -11.90 11.36
N LEU A 324 16.66 -10.84 12.12
CA LEU A 324 17.29 -10.92 13.44
C LEU A 324 16.37 -11.57 14.48
N GLU A 325 15.05 -11.38 14.36
CA GLU A 325 14.05 -11.96 15.26
C GLU A 325 13.65 -13.39 14.90
N GLY A 326 14.04 -13.92 13.72
CA GLY A 326 13.81 -15.33 13.33
C GLY A 326 12.79 -15.54 12.22
N ASP A 327 12.56 -14.53 11.37
CA ASP A 327 11.71 -14.61 10.17
C ASP A 327 10.23 -14.93 10.48
N HIS A 328 9.61 -14.20 11.41
CA HIS A 328 8.25 -14.46 11.88
C HIS A 328 7.18 -13.59 11.24
N TYR A 329 7.55 -12.37 10.81
CA TYR A 329 6.60 -11.39 10.28
C TYR A 329 6.39 -11.55 8.77
N PHE A 330 7.48 -11.54 8.00
CA PHE A 330 7.40 -11.70 6.55
C PHE A 330 7.51 -13.17 6.17
N ARG A 331 6.55 -13.65 5.39
CA ARG A 331 6.61 -15.03 4.90
C ARG A 331 7.85 -15.24 4.03
N ILE A 332 8.62 -16.26 4.36
CA ILE A 332 9.78 -16.68 3.59
C ILE A 332 9.53 -18.05 2.92
N SER A 333 10.15 -18.28 1.78
CA SER A 333 10.16 -19.56 1.06
C SER A 333 11.52 -20.25 1.10
N ARG A 334 12.58 -19.53 1.52
CA ARG A 334 13.95 -20.03 1.63
C ARG A 334 14.69 -19.35 2.79
N PRO A 335 15.73 -19.99 3.35
CA PRO A 335 16.60 -19.35 4.35
C PRO A 335 17.21 -18.05 3.84
N ALA A 336 17.41 -17.09 4.73
CA ALA A 336 18.00 -15.77 4.46
C ALA A 336 17.26 -14.89 3.44
N GLN A 337 16.02 -15.23 3.05
CA GLN A 337 15.25 -14.45 2.08
C GLN A 337 15.02 -13.00 2.57
N ASN A 338 14.72 -12.81 3.88
CA ASN A 338 14.57 -11.46 4.44
C ASN A 338 15.89 -10.68 4.48
N LEU A 339 17.03 -11.36 4.62
CA LEU A 339 18.34 -10.71 4.51
C LEU A 339 18.61 -10.24 3.07
N ASP A 340 18.29 -11.06 2.07
CA ASP A 340 18.43 -10.66 0.66
C ASP A 340 17.48 -9.48 0.34
N ARG A 341 16.25 -9.51 0.84
CA ARG A 341 15.29 -8.38 0.72
C ARG A 341 15.88 -7.11 1.36
N ALA A 342 16.43 -7.20 2.56
CA ALA A 342 17.04 -6.05 3.22
C ALA A 342 18.20 -5.46 2.39
N ARG A 343 19.09 -6.31 1.87
CA ARG A 343 20.22 -5.92 1.03
C ARG A 343 19.76 -5.24 -0.26
N THR A 344 18.73 -5.77 -0.92
CA THR A 344 18.13 -5.16 -2.11
C THR A 344 17.66 -3.74 -1.80
N GLN A 345 16.91 -3.54 -0.71
CA GLN A 345 16.47 -2.21 -0.31
C GLN A 345 17.64 -1.27 0.00
N PHE A 346 18.67 -1.73 0.70
CA PHE A 346 19.84 -0.90 1.03
C PHE A 346 20.67 -0.51 -0.21
N THR A 347 20.74 -1.39 -1.19
CA THR A 347 21.37 -1.08 -2.48
C THR A 347 20.58 -0.01 -3.23
N LEU A 348 19.23 -0.10 -3.25
CA LEU A 348 18.38 0.94 -3.82
C LEU A 348 18.54 2.28 -3.09
N VAL A 349 18.58 2.29 -1.75
CA VAL A 349 18.86 3.50 -0.96
C VAL A 349 20.18 4.14 -1.36
N THR A 350 21.25 3.35 -1.53
CA THR A 350 22.55 3.84 -1.97
C THR A 350 22.45 4.52 -3.35
N GLY A 351 21.72 3.92 -4.28
CA GLY A 351 21.46 4.50 -5.61
C GLY A 351 20.67 5.82 -5.53
N MET A 352 19.64 5.87 -4.67
CA MET A 352 18.84 7.09 -4.43
C MET A 352 19.71 8.20 -3.81
N GLU A 353 20.60 7.88 -2.88
CA GLU A 353 21.51 8.85 -2.27
C GLU A 353 22.48 9.43 -3.30
N ALA A 354 23.03 8.61 -4.17
CA ALA A 354 23.89 9.06 -5.27
C ALA A 354 23.15 9.98 -6.26
N ALA A 355 21.86 9.71 -6.50
CA ALA A 355 21.02 10.47 -7.40
C ALA A 355 20.17 11.56 -6.72
N PHE A 356 20.35 11.82 -5.41
CA PHE A 356 19.43 12.63 -4.61
C PHE A 356 19.22 14.06 -5.18
N ALA A 357 20.29 14.72 -5.61
CA ALA A 357 20.22 16.04 -6.21
C ALA A 357 19.48 16.05 -7.56
N ASP A 358 19.58 14.97 -8.34
CA ASP A 358 18.87 14.78 -9.60
C ASP A 358 17.39 14.54 -9.35
N MET A 359 17.05 13.70 -8.36
CA MET A 359 15.67 13.47 -7.92
C MET A 359 15.02 14.79 -7.49
N MET A 360 15.69 15.62 -6.70
CA MET A 360 15.20 16.95 -6.31
C MET A 360 14.94 17.85 -7.50
N ARG A 361 15.86 17.88 -8.49
CA ARG A 361 15.67 18.65 -9.73
C ARG A 361 14.48 18.15 -10.56
N ILE A 362 14.27 16.85 -10.61
CA ILE A 362 13.13 16.25 -11.29
C ILE A 362 11.82 16.70 -10.64
N ILE A 363 11.70 16.60 -9.30
CA ILE A 363 10.50 17.05 -8.59
C ILE A 363 10.20 18.53 -8.83
N GLN A 364 11.23 19.39 -8.85
CA GLN A 364 11.08 20.83 -9.10
C GLN A 364 10.64 21.18 -10.54
N LYS A 365 10.74 20.25 -11.47
CA LYS A 365 10.36 20.42 -12.87
C LYS A 365 8.84 20.31 -13.07
N TYR A 366 8.15 19.60 -12.18
CA TYR A 366 6.73 19.33 -12.24
C TYR A 366 5.98 19.94 -11.04
#